data_a354f36b0186d3203e5397f06a922eef
#
_entry.id   a354f36b0186d3203e5397f06a922eef
#
_cell.length_a   1.000
_cell.length_b   1.000
_cell.length_c   1.000
_cell.angle_alpha   90.00
_cell.angle_beta   90.00
_cell.angle_gamma   90.00
#
_symmetry.space_group_name_H-M   'P 1'
#
loop_
_entity.id
_entity.type
_entity.pdbx_description
1 polymer ?
#
loop_
_entity_poly.entity_id
_entity_poly.type
_entity_poly.pdbx_seq_one_letter_code
_entity_poly.pdbx_strand_id
1 'polypeptide(L)'
;MNLDHLRDQIDSLDGEIVRLLNERIRVVQAIGEAKKESGAEIYVPSRERAVFEKIKRLNEGPLPEESAHAIYREIMSAALALETEMKIAYLGPEATFTHQAARSKFGASVEYISTATISEVFDRATKSYTAQTPLAYCKSPAPAPAPPSITTSTK
;
A
#
# COMPACT_ATOMS: atom_id res chain seq x y z
N MET A 1 -6.18 -21.34 33.90
CA MET A 1 -6.52 -20.90 32.51
C MET A 1 -6.14 -22.04 31.60
N ASN A 2 -7.07 -22.62 30.83
CA ASN A 2 -6.77 -23.76 29.95
C ASN A 2 -6.26 -23.26 28.60
N LEU A 3 -5.09 -23.72 28.17
CA LEU A 3 -4.45 -23.31 26.92
C LEU A 3 -5.31 -23.64 25.69
N ASP A 4 -6.00 -24.78 25.73
CA ASP A 4 -6.86 -25.20 24.62
C ASP A 4 -8.06 -24.25 24.44
N HIS A 5 -8.66 -23.82 25.53
CA HIS A 5 -9.72 -22.81 25.46
C HIS A 5 -9.26 -21.46 24.87
N LEU A 6 -8.02 -21.05 25.15
CA LEU A 6 -7.46 -19.83 24.55
C LEU A 6 -7.18 -20.00 23.05
N ARG A 7 -6.77 -21.18 22.61
CA ARG A 7 -6.61 -21.51 21.20
C ARG A 7 -7.95 -21.49 20.47
N ASP A 8 -8.99 -22.09 21.06
CA ASP A 8 -10.35 -22.08 20.50
C ASP A 8 -10.87 -20.64 20.34
N GLN A 9 -10.54 -19.75 21.28
CA GLN A 9 -10.88 -18.33 21.16
C GLN A 9 -10.15 -17.65 20.02
N ILE A 10 -8.84 -17.94 19.82
CA ILE A 10 -8.08 -17.42 18.67
C ILE A 10 -8.68 -17.92 17.36
N ASP A 11 -8.96 -19.21 17.24
CA ASP A 11 -9.54 -19.81 16.03
C ASP A 11 -10.88 -19.16 15.67
N SER A 12 -11.70 -18.86 16.68
CA SER A 12 -12.96 -18.14 16.46
C SER A 12 -12.74 -16.71 15.96
N LEU A 13 -11.79 -15.97 16.55
CA LEU A 13 -11.44 -14.62 16.12
C LEU A 13 -10.85 -14.60 14.71
N ASP A 14 -10.00 -15.57 14.37
CA ASP A 14 -9.43 -15.71 13.02
C ASP A 14 -10.53 -15.95 11.99
N GLY A 15 -11.52 -16.77 12.31
CA GLY A 15 -12.71 -16.97 11.48
C GLY A 15 -13.50 -15.67 11.23
N GLU A 16 -13.67 -14.84 12.27
CA GLU A 16 -14.33 -13.54 12.14
C GLU A 16 -13.48 -12.56 11.31
N ILE A 17 -12.18 -12.52 11.51
CA ILE A 17 -11.26 -11.68 10.73
C ILE A 17 -11.37 -12.03 9.26
N VAL A 18 -11.27 -13.30 8.89
CA VAL A 18 -11.38 -13.75 7.49
C VAL A 18 -12.75 -13.39 6.90
N ARG A 19 -13.84 -13.58 7.64
CA ARG A 19 -15.19 -13.19 7.22
C ARG A 19 -15.28 -11.69 6.93
N LEU A 20 -14.80 -10.85 7.85
CA LEU A 20 -14.84 -9.38 7.71
C LEU A 20 -13.93 -8.88 6.56
N LEU A 21 -12.77 -9.50 6.36
CA LEU A 21 -11.89 -9.18 5.23
C LEU A 21 -12.58 -9.48 3.90
N ASN A 22 -13.25 -10.63 3.76
CA ASN A 22 -13.99 -10.96 2.54
C ASN A 22 -15.19 -10.02 2.32
N GLU A 23 -15.90 -9.64 3.37
CA GLU A 23 -16.98 -8.66 3.28
C GLU A 23 -16.46 -7.29 2.81
N ARG A 24 -15.35 -6.84 3.39
CA ARG A 24 -14.67 -5.61 2.95
C ARG A 24 -14.27 -5.66 1.48
N ILE A 25 -13.74 -6.79 1.00
CA ILE A 25 -13.34 -6.96 -0.41
C ILE A 25 -14.55 -6.86 -1.34
N ARG A 26 -15.70 -7.47 -1.00
CA ARG A 26 -16.93 -7.34 -1.81
C ARG A 26 -17.37 -5.88 -1.96
N VAL A 27 -17.28 -5.10 -0.88
CA VAL A 27 -17.59 -3.66 -0.93
C VAL A 27 -16.59 -2.90 -1.82
N VAL A 28 -15.29 -3.24 -1.75
CA VAL A 28 -14.27 -2.63 -2.60
C VAL A 28 -14.51 -2.94 -4.08
N GLN A 29 -14.86 -4.17 -4.41
CA GLN A 29 -15.20 -4.56 -5.79
C GLN A 29 -16.40 -3.75 -6.32
N ALA A 30 -17.47 -3.61 -5.53
CA ALA A 30 -18.61 -2.78 -5.89
C ALA A 30 -18.23 -1.29 -6.09
N ILE A 31 -17.32 -0.77 -5.27
CA ILE A 31 -16.76 0.59 -5.45
C ILE A 31 -15.96 0.67 -6.77
N GLY A 32 -15.17 -0.36 -7.09
CA GLY A 32 -14.39 -0.43 -8.34
C GLY A 32 -15.30 -0.40 -9.58
N GLU A 33 -16.40 -1.14 -9.57
CA GLU A 33 -17.40 -1.13 -10.64
C GLU A 33 -18.04 0.26 -10.79
N ALA A 34 -18.48 0.87 -9.70
CA ALA A 34 -19.07 2.21 -9.72
C ALA A 34 -18.08 3.28 -10.21
N LYS A 35 -16.79 3.17 -9.89
CA LYS A 35 -15.75 4.06 -10.39
C LYS A 35 -15.53 3.88 -11.91
N LYS A 36 -15.53 2.65 -12.41
CA LYS A 36 -15.42 2.38 -13.85
C LYS A 36 -16.57 3.03 -14.63
N GLU A 37 -17.78 2.95 -14.11
CA GLU A 37 -18.96 3.58 -14.75
C GLU A 37 -18.89 5.11 -14.73
N SER A 38 -18.37 5.69 -13.65
CA SER A 38 -18.27 7.16 -13.50
C SER A 38 -16.98 7.76 -14.08
N GLY A 39 -16.01 6.95 -14.54
CA GLY A 39 -14.69 7.42 -14.97
C GLY A 39 -13.83 7.99 -13.84
N ALA A 40 -14.14 7.68 -12.57
CA ALA A 40 -13.40 8.18 -11.43
C ALA A 40 -12.05 7.46 -11.26
N GLU A 41 -11.07 8.15 -10.68
CA GLU A 41 -9.75 7.57 -10.41
C GLU A 41 -9.86 6.37 -9.44
N ILE A 42 -9.21 5.26 -9.80
CA ILE A 42 -9.20 4.04 -8.99
C ILE A 42 -8.32 4.24 -7.76
N TYR A 43 -7.09 4.73 -7.95
CA TYR A 43 -6.16 4.99 -6.85
C TYR A 43 -6.14 6.47 -6.45
N VAL A 44 -6.57 6.75 -5.22
CA VAL A 44 -6.63 8.10 -4.67
C VAL A 44 -5.77 8.17 -3.39
N PRO A 45 -4.54 8.74 -3.45
CA PRO A 45 -3.61 8.78 -2.30
C PRO A 45 -4.17 9.47 -1.05
N SER A 46 -5.07 10.44 -1.21
CA SER A 46 -5.72 11.12 -0.08
C SER A 46 -6.68 10.17 0.66
N ARG A 47 -7.36 9.29 -0.06
CA ARG A 47 -8.24 8.27 0.52
C ARG A 47 -7.45 7.24 1.32
N GLU A 48 -6.32 6.79 0.79
CA GLU A 48 -5.41 5.88 1.47
C GLU A 48 -4.96 6.46 2.81
N ARG A 49 -4.48 7.71 2.82
CA ARG A 49 -4.09 8.42 4.05
C ARG A 49 -5.25 8.50 5.06
N ALA A 50 -6.43 8.85 4.60
CA ALA A 50 -7.62 8.92 5.46
C ALA A 50 -7.96 7.57 6.11
N VAL A 51 -7.73 6.45 5.41
CA VAL A 51 -7.91 5.11 5.99
C VAL A 51 -6.90 4.87 7.10
N PHE A 52 -5.61 5.15 6.88
CA PHE A 52 -4.58 4.97 7.92
C PHE A 52 -4.85 5.83 9.16
N GLU A 53 -5.20 7.09 8.99
CA GLU A 53 -5.57 7.96 10.10
C GLU A 53 -6.79 7.45 10.88
N LYS A 54 -7.77 6.86 10.18
CA LYS A 54 -8.91 6.21 10.82
C LYS A 54 -8.47 5.00 11.64
N ILE A 55 -7.62 4.14 11.07
CA ILE A 55 -7.13 2.94 11.76
C ILE A 55 -6.34 3.29 13.01
N LYS A 56 -5.46 4.30 12.91
CA LYS A 56 -4.73 4.83 14.07
C LYS A 56 -5.67 5.24 15.20
N ARG A 57 -6.75 5.96 14.89
CA ARG A 57 -7.75 6.40 15.89
C ARG A 57 -8.57 5.25 16.48
N LEU A 58 -8.81 4.19 15.71
CA LEU A 58 -9.58 3.02 16.14
C LEU A 58 -8.75 2.01 16.93
N ASN A 59 -7.43 2.12 16.87
CA ASN A 59 -6.52 1.20 17.55
C ASN A 59 -6.35 1.60 19.01
N GLU A 60 -7.23 1.16 19.89
CA GLU A 60 -7.20 1.39 21.34
C GLU A 60 -6.49 0.28 22.13
N GLY A 61 -6.03 -0.74 21.42
CA GLY A 61 -5.64 -1.98 22.05
C GLY A 61 -4.16 -2.23 22.14
N PRO A 62 -3.74 -3.43 22.57
CA PRO A 62 -2.35 -3.78 22.76
C PRO A 62 -1.55 -3.92 21.46
N LEU A 63 -2.21 -3.88 20.27
CA LEU A 63 -1.54 -3.96 18.99
C LEU A 63 -0.75 -2.67 18.74
N PRO A 64 0.58 -2.72 18.51
CA PRO A 64 1.37 -1.53 18.18
C PRO A 64 0.85 -0.83 16.93
N GLU A 65 0.89 0.51 16.92
CA GLU A 65 0.42 1.32 15.77
C GLU A 65 1.10 0.92 14.46
N GLU A 66 2.41 0.67 14.48
CA GLU A 66 3.19 0.25 13.32
C GLU A 66 2.71 -1.12 12.78
N SER A 67 2.37 -2.05 13.68
CA SER A 67 1.84 -3.36 13.31
C SER A 67 0.45 -3.23 12.68
N ALA A 68 -0.43 -2.43 13.26
CA ALA A 68 -1.74 -2.13 12.70
C ALA A 68 -1.62 -1.50 11.29
N HIS A 69 -0.69 -0.56 11.12
CA HIS A 69 -0.42 0.07 9.83
C HIS A 69 0.10 -0.95 8.79
N ALA A 70 1.02 -1.84 9.17
CA ALA A 70 1.54 -2.87 8.28
C ALA A 70 0.45 -3.86 7.82
N ILE A 71 -0.39 -4.32 8.74
CA ILE A 71 -1.52 -5.22 8.44
C ILE A 71 -2.49 -4.52 7.47
N TYR A 72 -2.89 -3.28 7.76
CA TYR A 72 -3.83 -2.55 6.89
C TYR A 72 -3.24 -2.19 5.53
N ARG A 73 -1.93 -2.01 5.41
CA ARG A 73 -1.25 -1.87 4.11
C ARG A 73 -1.47 -3.10 3.25
N GLU A 74 -1.28 -4.31 3.80
CA GLU A 74 -1.49 -5.55 3.04
C GLU A 74 -2.98 -5.77 2.71
N ILE A 75 -3.89 -5.45 3.61
CA ILE A 75 -5.33 -5.50 3.35
C ILE A 75 -5.71 -4.56 2.19
N MET A 76 -5.14 -3.35 2.15
CA MET A 76 -5.38 -2.40 1.05
C MET A 76 -4.69 -2.81 -0.24
N SER A 77 -3.49 -3.38 -0.16
CA SER A 77 -2.77 -3.92 -1.31
C SER A 77 -3.55 -5.05 -1.99
N ALA A 78 -4.06 -6.00 -1.20
CA ALA A 78 -4.90 -7.08 -1.71
C ALA A 78 -6.21 -6.55 -2.35
N ALA A 79 -6.83 -5.56 -1.71
CA ALA A 79 -8.02 -4.91 -2.25
C ALA A 79 -7.76 -4.23 -3.59
N LEU A 80 -6.65 -3.48 -3.69
CA LEU A 80 -6.25 -2.78 -4.91
C LEU A 80 -5.94 -3.75 -6.07
N ALA A 81 -5.28 -4.87 -5.78
CA ALA A 81 -4.99 -5.90 -6.77
C ALA A 81 -6.26 -6.56 -7.33
N LEU A 82 -7.35 -6.62 -6.53
CA LEU A 82 -8.64 -7.17 -6.95
C LEU A 82 -9.57 -6.13 -7.61
N GLU A 83 -9.41 -4.85 -7.25
CA GLU A 83 -10.21 -3.76 -7.86
C GLU A 83 -9.76 -3.48 -9.29
N THR A 84 -8.47 -3.63 -9.56
CA THR A 84 -7.87 -3.36 -10.87
C THR A 84 -6.56 -4.13 -11.02
N GLU A 85 -6.20 -4.47 -12.26
CA GLU A 85 -4.87 -5.00 -12.61
C GLU A 85 -3.78 -3.91 -12.49
N MET A 86 -3.72 -3.27 -11.31
CA MET A 86 -2.72 -2.23 -11.09
C MET A 86 -1.31 -2.81 -11.12
N LYS A 87 -0.46 -2.21 -11.94
CA LYS A 87 0.96 -2.55 -12.06
C LYS A 87 1.81 -1.39 -11.59
N ILE A 88 2.86 -1.66 -10.84
CA ILE A 88 3.77 -0.65 -10.29
C ILE A 88 5.11 -0.73 -11.02
N ALA A 89 5.41 0.27 -11.84
CA ALA A 89 6.72 0.37 -12.49
C ALA A 89 7.76 0.96 -11.54
N TYR A 90 8.93 0.37 -11.48
CA TYR A 90 10.05 0.84 -10.66
C TYR A 90 11.38 0.72 -11.42
N LEU A 91 12.37 1.54 -11.03
CA LEU A 91 13.71 1.56 -11.64
C LEU A 91 14.59 0.47 -11.05
N GLY A 92 15.24 -0.31 -11.93
CA GLY A 92 16.26 -1.30 -11.58
C GLY A 92 15.73 -2.70 -11.35
N PRO A 93 16.61 -3.66 -11.06
CA PRO A 93 16.24 -5.03 -10.79
C PRO A 93 15.51 -5.17 -9.44
N GLU A 94 15.00 -6.37 -9.18
CA GLU A 94 14.44 -6.71 -7.87
C GLU A 94 15.44 -6.47 -6.73
N ALA A 95 14.92 -6.28 -5.52
CA ALA A 95 15.69 -6.02 -4.31
C ALA A 95 16.48 -4.70 -4.27
N THR A 96 16.29 -3.79 -5.24
CA THR A 96 16.83 -2.43 -5.16
C THR A 96 16.06 -1.54 -4.17
N PHE A 97 16.64 -0.41 -3.78
CA PHE A 97 15.95 0.57 -2.92
C PHE A 97 14.62 1.06 -3.51
N THR A 98 14.56 1.25 -4.83
CA THR A 98 13.34 1.63 -5.53
C THR A 98 12.28 0.54 -5.47
N HIS A 99 12.65 -0.73 -5.60
CA HIS A 99 11.75 -1.86 -5.40
C HIS A 99 11.24 -1.92 -3.95
N GLN A 100 12.13 -1.78 -2.96
CA GLN A 100 11.74 -1.76 -1.55
C GLN A 100 10.80 -0.59 -1.23
N ALA A 101 11.09 0.61 -1.75
CA ALA A 101 10.22 1.78 -1.59
C ALA A 101 8.84 1.56 -2.23
N ALA A 102 8.76 0.95 -3.40
CA ALA A 102 7.51 0.59 -4.04
C ALA A 102 6.71 -0.41 -3.18
N ARG A 103 7.35 -1.47 -2.71
CA ARG A 103 6.69 -2.47 -1.83
C ARG A 103 6.27 -1.90 -0.48
N SER A 104 7.07 -1.01 0.12
CA SER A 104 6.70 -0.36 1.37
C SER A 104 5.48 0.56 1.22
N LYS A 105 5.25 1.09 0.02
CA LYS A 105 4.12 1.96 -0.30
C LYS A 105 2.86 1.18 -0.68
N PHE A 106 2.98 0.21 -1.59
CA PHE A 106 1.85 -0.47 -2.23
C PHE A 106 1.58 -1.88 -1.71
N GLY A 107 2.43 -2.41 -0.79
CA GLY A 107 2.30 -3.76 -0.24
C GLY A 107 2.79 -4.85 -1.18
N ALA A 108 2.45 -6.11 -0.90
CA ALA A 108 2.97 -7.26 -1.62
C ALA A 108 2.05 -7.82 -2.71
N SER A 109 0.77 -7.47 -2.69
CA SER A 109 -0.25 -8.12 -3.52
C SER A 109 -0.39 -7.55 -4.94
N VAL A 110 0.19 -6.37 -5.22
CA VAL A 110 0.18 -5.75 -6.56
C VAL A 110 1.32 -6.26 -7.43
N GLU A 111 1.16 -6.20 -8.76
CA GLU A 111 2.20 -6.58 -9.72
C GLU A 111 3.28 -5.49 -9.83
N TYR A 112 4.55 -5.90 -9.80
CA TYR A 112 5.71 -5.01 -9.91
C TYR A 112 6.44 -5.23 -11.22
N ILE A 113 6.73 -4.15 -11.96
CA ILE A 113 7.43 -4.19 -13.25
C ILE A 113 8.77 -3.46 -13.13
N SER A 114 9.87 -4.20 -13.27
CA SER A 114 11.21 -3.61 -13.32
C SER A 114 11.45 -2.90 -14.66
N THR A 115 12.16 -1.77 -14.61
CA THR A 115 12.58 -1.02 -15.80
C THR A 115 14.07 -0.69 -15.72
N ALA A 116 14.72 -0.59 -16.86
CA ALA A 116 16.16 -0.28 -16.93
C ALA A 116 16.45 1.22 -16.77
N THR A 117 15.50 2.07 -17.16
CA THR A 117 15.68 3.53 -17.17
C THR A 117 14.51 4.27 -16.54
N ILE A 118 14.78 5.48 -16.05
CA ILE A 118 13.73 6.38 -15.54
C ILE A 118 12.73 6.73 -16.64
N SER A 119 13.19 6.93 -17.87
CA SER A 119 12.31 7.22 -19.00
C SER A 119 11.29 6.10 -19.23
N GLU A 120 11.73 4.84 -19.17
CA GLU A 120 10.81 3.69 -19.27
C GLU A 120 9.77 3.66 -18.15
N VAL A 121 10.11 4.07 -16.91
CA VAL A 121 9.13 4.18 -15.82
C VAL A 121 8.02 5.15 -16.23
N PHE A 122 8.39 6.33 -16.74
CA PHE A 122 7.42 7.35 -17.18
C PHE A 122 6.63 6.90 -18.41
N ASP A 123 7.28 6.30 -19.39
CA ASP A 123 6.63 5.81 -20.60
C ASP A 123 5.57 4.74 -20.29
N ARG A 124 5.90 3.82 -19.39
CA ARG A 124 4.94 2.81 -18.93
C ARG A 124 3.79 3.43 -18.16
N ALA A 125 4.08 4.36 -17.24
CA ALA A 125 3.06 5.08 -16.49
C ALA A 125 2.10 5.86 -17.43
N THR A 126 2.62 6.53 -18.46
CA THR A 126 1.84 7.35 -19.38
C THR A 126 1.01 6.49 -20.35
N LYS A 127 1.59 5.42 -20.89
CA LYS A 127 0.89 4.51 -21.84
C LYS A 127 -0.26 3.77 -21.16
N SER A 128 -0.12 3.46 -19.87
CA SER A 128 -1.15 2.78 -19.11
C SER A 128 -2.34 3.69 -18.77
N TYR A 129 -2.11 4.99 -18.66
CA TYR A 129 -3.17 5.96 -18.42
C TYR A 129 -4.17 6.04 -19.60
N THR A 130 -3.69 5.75 -20.83
CA THR A 130 -4.54 5.71 -22.05
C THR A 130 -5.22 4.37 -22.27
N ALA A 131 -4.83 3.29 -21.55
CA ALA A 131 -5.29 1.91 -21.77
C ALA A 131 -6.17 1.35 -20.64
N GLN A 132 -6.82 2.18 -19.84
CA GLN A 132 -7.72 1.79 -18.72
C GLN A 132 -7.06 0.99 -17.57
N THR A 133 -5.75 0.77 -17.61
CA THR A 133 -5.03 0.12 -16.51
C THR A 133 -4.19 1.18 -15.78
N PRO A 134 -4.52 1.57 -14.54
CA PRO A 134 -3.76 2.60 -13.84
C PRO A 134 -2.36 2.06 -13.49
N LEU A 135 -1.33 2.78 -13.91
CA LEU A 135 0.04 2.52 -13.52
C LEU A 135 0.49 3.62 -12.54
N ALA A 136 0.87 3.24 -11.33
CA ALA A 136 1.53 4.15 -10.42
C ALA A 136 3.05 4.01 -10.54
N TYR A 137 3.78 5.12 -10.44
CA TYR A 137 5.23 5.07 -10.37
C TYR A 137 5.73 5.50 -8.97
N CYS A 138 6.78 4.85 -8.51
CA CYS A 138 7.42 5.21 -7.26
C CYS A 138 8.63 6.11 -7.56
N LYS A 139 8.51 7.39 -7.16
CA LYS A 139 9.65 8.31 -7.13
C LYS A 139 10.36 8.12 -5.80
N SER A 140 11.67 7.90 -5.82
CA SER A 140 12.46 7.94 -4.58
C SER A 140 12.17 9.22 -3.82
N PRO A 141 11.99 9.19 -2.48
CA PRO A 141 11.91 10.41 -1.70
C PRO A 141 13.15 11.24 -1.96
N ALA A 142 12.98 12.56 -2.06
CA ALA A 142 14.10 13.46 -2.18
C ALA A 142 15.10 13.21 -1.04
N PRO A 143 16.43 13.25 -1.28
CA PRO A 143 17.39 13.08 -0.21
C PRO A 143 17.12 14.12 0.88
N ALA A 144 17.17 13.66 2.13
CA ALA A 144 17.00 14.53 3.28
C ALA A 144 17.96 15.72 3.17
N PRO A 145 17.53 16.94 3.55
CA PRO A 145 18.43 18.09 3.53
C PRO A 145 19.66 17.78 4.39
N ALA A 146 20.85 18.10 3.84
CA ALA A 146 22.10 17.90 4.53
C ALA A 146 22.06 18.60 5.91
N PRO A 147 22.59 17.98 6.97
CA PRO A 147 22.64 18.60 8.28
C PRO A 147 23.44 19.92 8.18
N PRO A 148 23.05 20.96 8.94
CA PRO A 148 23.75 22.22 8.91
C PRO A 148 25.22 21.99 9.27
N SER A 149 26.13 22.55 8.46
CA SER A 149 27.57 22.52 8.70
C SER A 149 27.87 23.18 10.04
N ILE A 150 28.40 22.44 10.96
CA ILE A 150 28.90 22.94 12.25
C ILE A 150 30.18 23.73 11.92
N THR A 151 30.06 25.05 11.83
CA THR A 151 31.24 25.92 11.82
C THR A 151 31.84 25.94 13.23
N THR A 152 32.90 25.15 13.44
CA THR A 152 33.74 25.26 14.62
C THR A 152 34.50 26.61 14.53
N SER A 153 33.99 27.58 15.29
CA SER A 153 34.76 28.81 15.52
C SER A 153 35.83 28.50 16.55
N THR A 154 37.06 28.38 16.09
CA THR A 154 38.27 28.31 16.95
C THR A 154 38.60 29.74 17.39
N LYS A 155 38.56 29.92 18.73
CA LYS A 155 39.12 31.12 19.38
C LYS A 155 40.49 30.78 19.97
#